data_f54deeb4e07a534af50b55bc41e337f3
#
_entry.id   f54deeb4e07a534af50b55bc41e337f3
#
_cell.length_a   1.000
_cell.length_b   1.000
_cell.length_c   1.000
_cell.angle_alpha   90.00
_cell.angle_beta   90.00
_cell.angle_gamma   90.00
#
_symmetry.space_group_name_H-M   'P 1'
#
loop_
_entity.id
_entity.type
_entity.pdbx_description
1 polymer ?
#
loop_
_entity_poly.entity_id
_entity_poly.type
_entity_poly.pdbx_seq_one_letter_code
_entity_poly.pdbx_strand_id
1 'polypeptide(L)'
;TEPFTVLPNDNPASDEKRQSLIDKPAFGQVFSDNMTHMTWTKGEGWSDRRVEPYAPLKMDPGASVLHYAQECFEGLKAYRHADGSTWLFRPDANAERFQNSAKRLYLPELPIDDFLGSVAALVKRDANWVPSRREYTLYMRPFMFASEPFLGVRAPQEVDYCVIASPSGPYFPGGVKPVSIWVEDKWFRTGPGGTGFAKCGGNYAASLLGEYKGVENGCEQVCFVDAATKTYLEELGGMNMMAVHKDGHAVSYTHL
;
A
#
# COMPACT_ATOMS: atom_id res chain seq x y z
N THR A 1 -22.43 7.08 0.13
CA THR A 1 -21.40 7.50 -0.85
C THR A 1 -22.00 7.63 -2.23
N GLU A 2 -21.55 8.61 -3.00
CA GLU A 2 -21.88 8.70 -4.41
C GLU A 2 -21.27 7.51 -5.17
N PRO A 3 -21.99 6.93 -6.14
CA PRO A 3 -21.48 5.79 -6.90
C PRO A 3 -20.28 6.21 -7.77
N PHE A 4 -19.34 5.28 -7.97
CA PHE A 4 -18.24 5.47 -8.91
C PHE A 4 -18.75 5.34 -10.35
N THR A 5 -18.47 6.34 -11.18
CA THR A 5 -18.74 6.30 -12.62
C THR A 5 -17.75 5.33 -13.29
N VAL A 6 -18.24 4.33 -14.00
CA VAL A 6 -17.39 3.38 -14.71
C VAL A 6 -17.16 3.85 -16.15
N LEU A 7 -15.91 4.18 -16.46
CA LEU A 7 -15.51 4.51 -17.82
C LEU A 7 -15.23 3.23 -18.64
N PRO A 8 -15.46 3.27 -19.97
CA PRO A 8 -15.16 2.13 -20.80
C PRO A 8 -13.66 1.85 -20.85
N ASN A 9 -13.31 0.56 -20.89
CA ASN A 9 -11.94 0.11 -21.16
C ASN A 9 -11.96 -0.63 -22.50
N ASP A 10 -11.37 -0.02 -23.53
CA ASP A 10 -11.38 -0.53 -24.90
C ASP A 10 -10.29 -1.59 -25.15
N ASN A 11 -9.35 -1.74 -24.22
CA ASN A 11 -8.20 -2.65 -24.36
C ASN A 11 -7.94 -3.49 -23.10
N PRO A 12 -8.95 -4.21 -22.56
CA PRO A 12 -8.71 -5.11 -21.42
C PRO A 12 -7.84 -6.29 -21.85
N ALA A 13 -7.14 -6.90 -20.93
CA ALA A 13 -6.40 -8.13 -21.21
C ALA A 13 -7.34 -9.24 -21.67
N SER A 14 -6.96 -10.01 -22.71
CA SER A 14 -7.71 -11.22 -23.09
C SER A 14 -7.73 -12.21 -21.92
N ASP A 15 -8.72 -13.11 -21.91
CA ASP A 15 -8.84 -14.11 -20.87
C ASP A 15 -7.61 -14.98 -20.74
N GLU A 16 -6.99 -15.38 -21.86
CA GLU A 16 -5.75 -16.18 -21.88
C GLU A 16 -4.58 -15.40 -21.29
N LYS A 17 -4.41 -14.13 -21.71
CA LYS A 17 -3.34 -13.28 -21.18
C LYS A 17 -3.51 -13.06 -19.69
N ARG A 18 -4.71 -12.69 -19.25
CA ARG A 18 -5.02 -12.48 -17.82
C ARG A 18 -4.75 -13.73 -17.00
N GLN A 19 -5.22 -14.91 -17.46
CA GLN A 19 -4.98 -16.17 -16.77
C GLN A 19 -3.49 -16.49 -16.66
N SER A 20 -2.71 -16.30 -17.72
CA SER A 20 -1.27 -16.51 -17.69
C SER A 20 -0.54 -15.61 -16.68
N LEU A 21 -1.00 -14.36 -16.51
CA LEU A 21 -0.46 -13.41 -15.55
C LEU A 21 -0.87 -13.73 -14.10
N ILE A 22 -2.07 -14.28 -13.91
CA ILE A 22 -2.56 -14.75 -12.61
C ILE A 22 -1.82 -16.02 -12.16
N ASP A 23 -1.55 -16.94 -13.09
CA ASP A 23 -0.87 -18.21 -12.80
C ASP A 23 0.61 -18.03 -12.40
N LYS A 24 1.24 -16.99 -12.93
CA LYS A 24 2.63 -16.62 -12.64
C LYS A 24 2.71 -15.12 -12.30
N PRO A 25 2.15 -14.72 -11.17
CA PRO A 25 2.09 -13.31 -10.82
C PRO A 25 3.48 -12.76 -10.55
N ALA A 26 3.81 -11.66 -11.21
CA ALA A 26 4.96 -10.82 -10.89
C ALA A 26 4.45 -9.63 -10.06
N PHE A 27 4.44 -9.79 -8.75
CA PHE A 27 3.91 -8.79 -7.82
C PHE A 27 4.51 -7.40 -8.07
N GLY A 28 3.65 -6.40 -8.22
CA GLY A 28 4.06 -5.02 -8.45
C GLY A 28 4.59 -4.72 -9.87
N GLN A 29 4.65 -5.71 -10.77
CA GLN A 29 5.04 -5.53 -12.18
C GLN A 29 3.86 -5.72 -13.14
N VAL A 30 2.82 -6.42 -12.69
CA VAL A 30 1.59 -6.67 -13.44
C VAL A 30 0.44 -6.04 -12.69
N PHE A 31 -0.39 -5.28 -13.40
CA PHE A 31 -1.56 -4.62 -12.84
C PHE A 31 -2.84 -5.12 -13.52
N SER A 32 -3.97 -5.01 -12.82
CA SER A 32 -5.27 -5.32 -13.41
C SER A 32 -5.70 -4.28 -14.44
N ASP A 33 -6.78 -4.55 -15.15
CA ASP A 33 -7.20 -3.75 -16.32
C ASP A 33 -7.65 -2.33 -15.97
N ASN A 34 -8.08 -2.10 -14.73
CA ASN A 34 -8.65 -0.81 -14.34
C ASN A 34 -8.02 -0.28 -13.03
N MET A 35 -8.31 0.98 -12.74
CA MET A 35 -8.00 1.64 -11.48
C MET A 35 -9.16 2.53 -11.06
N THR A 36 -9.24 2.92 -9.79
CA THR A 36 -10.13 4.00 -9.35
C THR A 36 -9.36 5.28 -9.18
N HIS A 37 -10.07 6.40 -9.36
CA HIS A 37 -9.51 7.73 -9.20
C HIS A 37 -10.54 8.66 -8.56
N MET A 38 -10.07 9.54 -7.70
CA MET A 38 -10.81 10.67 -7.13
C MET A 38 -9.86 11.85 -6.98
N THR A 39 -10.41 13.05 -7.02
CA THR A 39 -9.67 14.30 -6.81
C THR A 39 -10.25 15.06 -5.63
N TRP A 40 -9.38 15.66 -4.83
CA TRP A 40 -9.76 16.59 -3.79
C TRP A 40 -9.25 17.99 -4.12
N THR A 41 -10.14 18.96 -4.00
CA THR A 41 -9.80 20.37 -4.15
C THR A 41 -10.19 21.14 -2.88
N LYS A 42 -9.29 22.00 -2.42
CA LYS A 42 -9.52 22.80 -1.22
C LYS A 42 -10.74 23.68 -1.38
N GLY A 43 -11.69 23.55 -0.43
CA GLY A 43 -12.96 24.27 -0.45
C GLY A 43 -14.10 23.55 -1.18
N GLU A 44 -13.80 22.57 -2.02
CA GLU A 44 -14.78 21.76 -2.76
C GLU A 44 -14.93 20.34 -2.19
N GLY A 45 -13.82 19.78 -1.66
CA GLY A 45 -13.79 18.42 -1.11
C GLY A 45 -13.48 17.36 -2.15
N TRP A 46 -13.83 16.11 -1.85
CA TRP A 46 -13.62 14.95 -2.71
C TRP A 46 -14.68 14.85 -3.81
N SER A 47 -14.23 14.70 -5.04
CA SER A 47 -15.05 14.67 -6.27
C SER A 47 -14.49 13.67 -7.29
N ASP A 48 -15.11 13.64 -8.48
CA ASP A 48 -14.64 12.89 -9.65
C ASP A 48 -14.39 11.40 -9.37
N ARG A 49 -15.38 10.74 -8.72
CA ARG A 49 -15.34 9.33 -8.38
C ARG A 49 -15.48 8.48 -9.64
N ARG A 50 -14.41 7.85 -10.11
CA ARG A 50 -14.45 7.04 -11.33
C ARG A 50 -13.64 5.75 -11.24
N VAL A 51 -14.08 4.75 -12.00
CA VAL A 51 -13.28 3.56 -12.37
C VAL A 51 -12.89 3.76 -13.82
N GLU A 52 -11.61 3.76 -14.10
CA GLU A 52 -11.05 4.04 -15.42
C GLU A 52 -10.01 2.98 -15.82
N PRO A 53 -9.64 2.86 -17.10
CA PRO A 53 -8.55 1.98 -17.52
C PRO A 53 -7.25 2.30 -16.78
N TYR A 54 -6.52 1.26 -16.36
CA TYR A 54 -5.19 1.44 -15.79
C TYR A 54 -4.26 2.10 -16.81
N ALA A 55 -3.72 3.27 -16.47
CA ALA A 55 -2.84 4.04 -17.32
C ALA A 55 -1.84 4.88 -16.50
N PRO A 56 -0.74 5.35 -17.10
CA PRO A 56 0.16 6.31 -16.48
C PRO A 56 -0.59 7.58 -16.05
N LEU A 57 -0.30 8.05 -14.83
CA LEU A 57 -0.80 9.34 -14.36
C LEU A 57 -0.04 10.48 -15.05
N LYS A 58 -0.79 11.47 -15.54
CA LYS A 58 -0.19 12.72 -16.02
C LYS A 58 0.05 13.62 -14.83
N MET A 59 1.30 13.99 -14.60
CA MET A 59 1.71 14.81 -13.46
C MET A 59 2.56 15.97 -13.92
N ASP A 60 2.27 17.16 -13.39
CA ASP A 60 3.12 18.32 -13.61
C ASP A 60 4.48 18.12 -12.89
N PRO A 61 5.63 18.48 -13.50
CA PRO A 61 6.93 18.37 -12.83
C PRO A 61 7.05 19.17 -11.53
N GLY A 62 6.25 20.21 -11.37
CA GLY A 62 6.17 21.01 -10.15
C GLY A 62 5.25 20.41 -9.06
N ALA A 63 4.64 19.24 -9.28
CA ALA A 63 3.76 18.63 -8.29
C ALA A 63 4.49 18.38 -6.96
N SER A 64 3.90 18.83 -5.86
CA SER A 64 4.52 18.85 -4.52
C SER A 64 5.01 17.47 -4.07
N VAL A 65 4.31 16.40 -4.46
CA VAL A 65 4.70 15.03 -4.13
C VAL A 65 6.08 14.66 -4.66
N LEU A 66 6.49 15.16 -5.83
CA LEU A 66 7.79 14.86 -6.45
C LEU A 66 8.97 15.48 -5.68
N HIS A 67 8.71 16.53 -4.90
CA HIS A 67 9.74 17.31 -4.21
C HIS A 67 9.74 17.06 -2.69
N TYR A 68 8.57 16.80 -2.10
CA TYR A 68 8.41 16.72 -0.64
C TYR A 68 7.82 15.41 -0.16
N ALA A 69 7.62 14.42 -1.05
CA ALA A 69 7.06 13.11 -0.73
C ALA A 69 5.75 13.19 0.09
N GLN A 70 4.92 14.20 -0.21
CA GLN A 70 3.64 14.37 0.47
C GLN A 70 2.62 13.41 -0.14
N GLU A 71 2.67 12.14 0.31
CA GLU A 71 1.84 11.04 -0.12
C GLU A 71 1.66 10.02 1.01
N CYS A 72 0.59 9.23 0.95
CA CYS A 72 0.42 8.07 1.80
C CYS A 72 -0.30 6.95 1.03
N PHE A 73 -0.15 5.71 1.52
CA PHE A 73 -0.70 4.56 0.83
C PHE A 73 -1.19 3.48 1.80
N GLU A 74 -1.95 2.54 1.26
CA GLU A 74 -2.42 1.35 1.94
C GLU A 74 -2.15 0.09 1.14
N GLY A 75 -2.34 -1.05 1.77
CA GLY A 75 -2.26 -2.36 1.14
C GLY A 75 -3.25 -3.31 1.75
N LEU A 76 -4.13 -3.86 0.92
CA LEU A 76 -5.09 -4.88 1.32
C LEU A 76 -5.28 -5.88 0.18
N LYS A 77 -5.96 -6.99 0.45
CA LYS A 77 -6.08 -8.10 -0.50
C LYS A 77 -7.54 -8.51 -0.68
N ALA A 78 -7.90 -8.85 -1.92
CA ALA A 78 -9.14 -9.54 -2.23
C ALA A 78 -8.89 -11.04 -2.40
N TYR A 79 -9.74 -11.83 -1.76
CA TYR A 79 -9.64 -13.29 -1.69
C TYR A 79 -10.84 -13.92 -2.39
N ARG A 80 -10.62 -14.87 -3.29
CA ARG A 80 -11.66 -15.69 -3.90
C ARG A 80 -11.92 -16.91 -3.02
N HIS A 81 -13.13 -17.07 -2.56
CA HIS A 81 -13.56 -18.23 -1.80
C HIS A 81 -14.03 -19.37 -2.74
N ALA A 82 -14.16 -20.59 -2.20
CA ALA A 82 -14.54 -21.78 -2.95
C ALA A 82 -15.96 -21.69 -3.55
N ASP A 83 -16.83 -20.91 -2.95
CA ASP A 83 -18.20 -20.64 -3.45
C ASP A 83 -18.23 -19.56 -4.56
N GLY A 84 -17.06 -19.05 -4.98
CA GLY A 84 -16.92 -18.00 -5.98
C GLY A 84 -17.08 -16.57 -5.45
N SER A 85 -17.44 -16.38 -4.18
CA SER A 85 -17.52 -15.05 -3.56
C SER A 85 -16.12 -14.42 -3.39
N THR A 86 -16.08 -13.09 -3.36
CA THR A 86 -14.83 -12.34 -3.13
C THR A 86 -14.93 -11.56 -1.84
N TRP A 87 -13.93 -11.68 -1.01
CA TRP A 87 -13.90 -11.10 0.34
C TRP A 87 -12.68 -10.23 0.55
N LEU A 88 -12.84 -9.21 1.41
CA LEU A 88 -11.79 -8.35 1.95
C LEU A 88 -11.67 -8.61 3.45
N PHE A 89 -10.46 -8.53 3.97
CA PHE A 89 -10.23 -8.68 5.41
C PHE A 89 -10.10 -7.31 6.06
N ARG A 90 -11.08 -6.92 6.89
CA ARG A 90 -11.10 -5.68 7.68
C ARG A 90 -10.68 -4.41 6.89
N PRO A 91 -11.28 -4.13 5.74
CA PRO A 91 -10.90 -2.96 4.94
C PRO A 91 -11.21 -1.62 5.64
N ASP A 92 -12.12 -1.61 6.61
CA ASP A 92 -12.41 -0.51 7.52
C ASP A 92 -11.17 -0.09 8.33
N ALA A 93 -10.45 -1.06 8.91
CA ALA A 93 -9.21 -0.78 9.64
C ALA A 93 -8.11 -0.19 8.72
N ASN A 94 -8.06 -0.60 7.45
CA ASN A 94 -7.17 0.03 6.47
C ASN A 94 -7.59 1.48 6.18
N ALA A 95 -8.89 1.75 6.04
CA ALA A 95 -9.40 3.10 5.83
C ALA A 95 -9.07 4.05 7.01
N GLU A 96 -9.24 3.58 8.24
CA GLU A 96 -8.87 4.33 9.46
C GLU A 96 -7.37 4.63 9.50
N ARG A 97 -6.51 3.64 9.20
CA ARG A 97 -5.06 3.86 9.15
C ARG A 97 -4.67 4.82 8.03
N PHE A 98 -5.36 4.78 6.89
CA PHE A 98 -5.16 5.72 5.79
C PHE A 98 -5.47 7.15 6.20
N GLN A 99 -6.58 7.39 6.94
CA GLN A 99 -6.89 8.69 7.53
C GLN A 99 -5.82 9.15 8.52
N ASN A 100 -5.35 8.26 9.40
CA ASN A 100 -4.29 8.60 10.37
C ASN A 100 -2.98 8.97 9.66
N SER A 101 -2.63 8.29 8.57
CA SER A 101 -1.47 8.64 7.74
C SER A 101 -1.64 9.99 7.06
N ALA A 102 -2.82 10.25 6.49
CA ALA A 102 -3.16 11.53 5.87
C ALA A 102 -3.06 12.69 6.87
N LYS A 103 -3.64 12.55 8.06
CA LYS A 103 -3.53 13.54 9.15
C LYS A 103 -2.08 13.90 9.46
N ARG A 104 -1.21 12.88 9.61
CA ARG A 104 0.20 13.11 9.96
C ARG A 104 0.94 13.92 8.90
N LEU A 105 0.54 13.79 7.64
CA LEU A 105 1.18 14.46 6.49
C LEU A 105 0.46 15.74 6.07
N TYR A 106 -0.57 16.12 6.81
CA TYR A 106 -1.42 17.27 6.51
C TYR A 106 -2.08 17.17 5.12
N LEU A 107 -2.41 15.94 4.71
CA LEU A 107 -3.25 15.62 3.56
C LEU A 107 -4.74 15.62 3.97
N PRO A 108 -5.68 15.83 3.05
CA PRO A 108 -7.11 15.71 3.36
C PRO A 108 -7.46 14.28 3.73
N GLU A 109 -8.29 14.13 4.77
CA GLU A 109 -8.82 12.82 5.13
C GLU A 109 -9.81 12.35 4.07
N LEU A 110 -9.59 11.14 3.53
CA LEU A 110 -10.57 10.49 2.68
C LEU A 110 -11.66 9.87 3.57
N PRO A 111 -12.96 10.13 3.31
CA PRO A 111 -14.04 9.46 4.03
C PRO A 111 -13.92 7.93 3.95
N ILE A 112 -14.17 7.24 5.06
CA ILE A 112 -14.10 5.76 5.13
C ILE A 112 -14.96 5.12 4.04
N ASP A 113 -16.18 5.62 3.84
CA ASP A 113 -17.08 5.12 2.82
C ASP A 113 -16.54 5.28 1.39
N ASP A 114 -15.82 6.38 1.11
CA ASP A 114 -15.19 6.61 -0.19
C ASP A 114 -14.01 5.65 -0.41
N PHE A 115 -13.22 5.40 0.65
CA PHE A 115 -12.16 4.39 0.60
C PHE A 115 -12.75 3.00 0.33
N LEU A 116 -13.75 2.57 1.10
CA LEU A 116 -14.40 1.27 0.92
C LEU A 116 -15.09 1.17 -0.43
N GLY A 117 -15.78 2.23 -0.86
CA GLY A 117 -16.46 2.30 -2.15
C GLY A 117 -15.49 2.17 -3.33
N SER A 118 -14.34 2.85 -3.29
CA SER A 118 -13.32 2.77 -4.33
C SER A 118 -12.73 1.38 -4.49
N VAL A 119 -12.37 0.74 -3.37
CA VAL A 119 -11.85 -0.62 -3.35
C VAL A 119 -12.88 -1.61 -3.87
N ALA A 120 -14.14 -1.52 -3.40
CA ALA A 120 -15.23 -2.39 -3.85
C ALA A 120 -15.54 -2.21 -5.35
N ALA A 121 -15.53 -0.97 -5.84
CA ALA A 121 -15.77 -0.67 -7.25
C ALA A 121 -14.69 -1.30 -8.15
N LEU A 122 -13.40 -1.17 -7.77
CA LEU A 122 -12.31 -1.79 -8.50
C LEU A 122 -12.41 -3.32 -8.49
N VAL A 123 -12.60 -3.94 -7.32
CA VAL A 123 -12.72 -5.40 -7.19
C VAL A 123 -13.91 -5.94 -7.99
N LYS A 124 -15.03 -5.22 -8.00
CA LYS A 124 -16.21 -5.59 -8.80
C LYS A 124 -15.92 -5.49 -10.30
N ARG A 125 -15.23 -4.45 -10.74
CA ARG A 125 -14.87 -4.22 -12.14
C ARG A 125 -13.88 -5.27 -12.64
N ASP A 126 -12.87 -5.56 -11.84
CA ASP A 126 -11.77 -6.46 -12.15
C ASP A 126 -11.92 -7.84 -11.45
N ALA A 127 -13.16 -8.28 -11.23
CA ALA A 127 -13.46 -9.54 -10.53
C ALA A 127 -12.71 -10.75 -11.13
N ASN A 128 -12.51 -10.76 -12.46
CA ASN A 128 -11.79 -11.82 -13.16
C ASN A 128 -10.27 -11.83 -12.90
N TRP A 129 -9.72 -10.77 -12.30
CA TRP A 129 -8.34 -10.70 -11.87
C TRP A 129 -8.10 -11.29 -10.48
N VAL A 130 -9.18 -11.57 -9.71
CA VAL A 130 -9.05 -12.17 -8.38
C VAL A 130 -8.75 -13.68 -8.54
N PRO A 131 -7.55 -14.15 -8.16
CA PRO A 131 -7.19 -15.55 -8.33
C PRO A 131 -8.06 -16.49 -7.51
N SER A 132 -8.37 -17.68 -8.02
CA SER A 132 -9.06 -18.74 -7.30
C SER A 132 -8.12 -19.76 -6.64
N ARG A 133 -6.83 -19.73 -6.99
CA ARG A 133 -5.84 -20.62 -6.42
C ARG A 133 -5.55 -20.25 -4.96
N ARG A 134 -5.47 -21.25 -4.08
CA ARG A 134 -5.11 -21.05 -2.67
C ARG A 134 -3.80 -20.28 -2.51
N GLU A 135 -3.74 -19.35 -1.55
CA GLU A 135 -2.61 -18.45 -1.26
C GLU A 135 -2.35 -17.36 -2.32
N TYR A 136 -3.12 -17.37 -3.42
CA TYR A 136 -3.09 -16.30 -4.41
C TYR A 136 -4.19 -15.29 -4.12
N THR A 137 -3.91 -14.02 -4.38
CA THR A 137 -4.82 -12.92 -4.07
C THR A 137 -4.71 -11.82 -5.11
N LEU A 138 -5.69 -10.93 -5.17
CA LEU A 138 -5.54 -9.65 -5.83
C LEU A 138 -5.16 -8.62 -4.76
N TYR A 139 -3.92 -8.14 -4.81
CA TYR A 139 -3.43 -7.08 -3.92
C TYR A 139 -3.88 -5.73 -4.46
N MET A 140 -4.44 -4.90 -3.59
CA MET A 140 -4.85 -3.54 -3.92
C MET A 140 -3.96 -2.52 -3.22
N ARG A 141 -3.62 -1.44 -3.92
CA ARG A 141 -2.81 -0.32 -3.47
C ARG A 141 -3.62 0.97 -3.55
N PRO A 142 -4.41 1.31 -2.52
CA PRO A 142 -4.90 2.67 -2.34
C PRO A 142 -3.73 3.62 -2.03
N PHE A 143 -3.71 4.78 -2.66
CA PHE A 143 -2.71 5.82 -2.38
C PHE A 143 -3.26 7.20 -2.72
N MET A 144 -2.80 8.23 -2.00
CA MET A 144 -3.07 9.62 -2.33
C MET A 144 -1.79 10.44 -2.31
N PHE A 145 -1.76 11.49 -3.09
CA PHE A 145 -0.59 12.35 -3.21
C PHE A 145 -0.97 13.78 -3.57
N ALA A 146 -0.15 14.74 -3.09
CA ALA A 146 -0.28 16.15 -3.45
C ALA A 146 0.09 16.37 -4.91
N SER A 147 -0.92 16.57 -5.76
CA SER A 147 -0.78 16.72 -7.21
C SER A 147 -0.62 18.16 -7.67
N GLU A 148 -0.92 19.13 -6.79
CA GLU A 148 -0.79 20.56 -7.08
C GLU A 148 0.63 20.93 -7.55
N PRO A 149 0.78 21.65 -8.69
CA PRO A 149 2.07 22.17 -9.13
C PRO A 149 2.50 23.38 -8.29
N PHE A 150 3.21 23.11 -7.19
CA PHE A 150 3.66 24.12 -6.23
C PHE A 150 4.96 23.70 -5.54
N LEU A 151 6.01 24.49 -5.69
CA LEU A 151 7.35 24.23 -5.11
C LEU A 151 7.53 24.76 -3.67
N GLY A 152 6.52 25.34 -3.07
CA GLY A 152 6.58 25.76 -1.66
C GLY A 152 6.13 24.64 -0.71
N VAL A 153 6.62 24.66 0.54
CA VAL A 153 6.23 23.68 1.56
C VAL A 153 4.99 24.18 2.31
N ARG A 154 3.84 23.62 2.03
CA ARG A 154 2.56 23.86 2.72
C ARG A 154 1.59 22.71 2.50
N ALA A 155 0.44 22.77 3.17
CA ALA A 155 -0.68 21.88 2.86
C ALA A 155 -1.11 22.03 1.40
N PRO A 156 -1.36 20.93 0.66
CA PRO A 156 -1.75 20.98 -0.74
C PRO A 156 -3.16 21.57 -0.91
N GLN A 157 -3.43 22.12 -2.08
CA GLN A 157 -4.77 22.55 -2.48
C GLN A 157 -5.44 21.59 -3.44
N GLU A 158 -4.66 20.67 -4.04
CA GLU A 158 -5.14 19.59 -4.89
C GLU A 158 -4.44 18.29 -4.51
N VAL A 159 -5.23 17.23 -4.41
CA VAL A 159 -4.76 15.87 -4.07
C VAL A 159 -5.50 14.87 -4.95
N ASP A 160 -4.74 13.97 -5.55
CA ASP A 160 -5.31 12.81 -6.23
C ASP A 160 -5.28 11.58 -5.32
N TYR A 161 -6.33 10.78 -5.41
CA TYR A 161 -6.45 9.47 -4.77
C TYR A 161 -6.74 8.42 -5.82
N CYS A 162 -6.01 7.31 -5.77
CA CYS A 162 -6.15 6.19 -6.69
C CYS A 162 -6.12 4.85 -5.96
N VAL A 163 -6.76 3.84 -6.55
CA VAL A 163 -6.54 2.44 -6.19
C VAL A 163 -6.13 1.68 -7.43
N ILE A 164 -5.01 0.99 -7.37
CA ILE A 164 -4.53 0.06 -8.39
C ILE A 164 -4.48 -1.35 -7.82
N ALA A 165 -4.51 -2.37 -8.67
CA ALA A 165 -4.47 -3.76 -8.21
C ALA A 165 -3.46 -4.61 -8.98
N SER A 166 -2.86 -5.58 -8.29
CA SER A 166 -1.84 -6.48 -8.83
C SER A 166 -2.08 -7.91 -8.35
N PRO A 167 -2.11 -8.94 -9.22
CA PRO A 167 -2.17 -10.32 -8.77
C PRO A 167 -0.91 -10.67 -7.98
N SER A 168 -1.08 -11.40 -6.89
CA SER A 168 -0.02 -11.77 -5.96
C SER A 168 -0.09 -13.25 -5.62
N GLY A 169 1.03 -13.93 -5.67
CA GLY A 169 1.21 -15.29 -5.18
C GLY A 169 1.57 -15.34 -3.70
N PRO A 170 1.94 -16.52 -3.19
CA PRO A 170 2.39 -16.70 -1.83
C PRO A 170 3.65 -15.86 -1.56
N TYR A 171 3.71 -15.25 -0.38
CA TYR A 171 4.85 -14.41 0.01
C TYR A 171 6.16 -15.21 0.07
N PHE A 172 6.08 -16.46 0.51
CA PHE A 172 7.21 -17.41 0.52
C PHE A 172 6.95 -18.54 -0.49
N PRO A 173 7.42 -18.43 -1.74
CA PRO A 173 7.14 -19.45 -2.77
C PRO A 173 7.66 -20.84 -2.42
N GLY A 174 8.71 -20.94 -1.60
CA GLY A 174 9.28 -22.19 -1.08
C GLY A 174 8.71 -22.68 0.25
N GLY A 175 7.60 -22.07 0.73
CA GLY A 175 7.04 -22.32 2.06
C GLY A 175 7.77 -21.56 3.17
N VAL A 176 7.25 -21.67 4.39
CA VAL A 176 7.84 -21.02 5.57
C VAL A 176 9.12 -21.73 5.97
N LYS A 177 10.22 -21.01 6.01
CA LYS A 177 11.55 -21.50 6.44
C LYS A 177 12.25 -20.43 7.29
N PRO A 178 13.19 -20.82 8.16
CA PRO A 178 14.03 -19.85 8.87
C PRO A 178 14.78 -18.95 7.88
N VAL A 179 14.92 -17.68 8.25
CA VAL A 179 15.66 -16.66 7.51
C VAL A 179 16.67 -15.99 8.42
N SER A 180 17.77 -15.49 7.85
CA SER A 180 18.74 -14.68 8.57
C SER A 180 18.27 -13.24 8.60
N ILE A 181 18.39 -12.60 9.78
CA ILE A 181 17.95 -11.23 10.00
C ILE A 181 19.15 -10.39 10.41
N TRP A 182 19.43 -9.32 9.66
CA TRP A 182 20.39 -8.29 10.02
C TRP A 182 19.76 -7.33 11.02
N VAL A 183 20.43 -7.08 12.16
CA VAL A 183 20.00 -6.04 13.11
C VAL A 183 20.72 -4.76 12.75
N GLU A 184 19.98 -3.74 12.32
CA GLU A 184 20.50 -2.45 11.89
C GLU A 184 20.44 -1.43 13.05
N ASP A 185 21.59 -0.98 13.51
CA ASP A 185 21.75 -0.06 14.65
C ASP A 185 22.32 1.30 14.27
N LYS A 186 22.54 1.53 12.98
CA LYS A 186 23.13 2.77 12.46
C LYS A 186 22.14 3.60 11.65
N TRP A 187 21.36 2.96 10.80
CA TRP A 187 20.40 3.61 9.93
C TRP A 187 18.99 3.28 10.42
N PHE A 188 18.25 4.31 10.84
CA PHE A 188 16.92 4.14 11.42
C PHE A 188 15.86 4.41 10.38
N ARG A 189 14.78 3.61 10.40
CA ARG A 189 13.65 3.85 9.50
C ARG A 189 12.83 5.08 9.92
N THR A 190 12.85 5.42 11.22
CA THR A 190 12.13 6.56 11.80
C THR A 190 12.73 6.91 13.17
N GLY A 191 12.29 8.02 13.77
CA GLY A 191 12.67 8.44 15.11
C GLY A 191 11.50 9.08 15.86
N PRO A 192 11.66 9.38 17.16
CA PRO A 192 10.62 10.02 17.96
C PRO A 192 10.10 11.31 17.32
N GLY A 193 8.77 11.45 17.22
CA GLY A 193 8.11 12.59 16.58
C GLY A 193 8.17 12.59 15.04
N GLY A 194 8.81 11.60 14.42
CA GLY A 194 8.86 11.40 12.98
C GLY A 194 7.55 10.88 12.38
N THR A 195 7.63 10.33 11.17
CA THR A 195 6.48 9.83 10.40
C THR A 195 6.26 8.32 10.53
N GLY A 196 6.92 7.66 11.49
CA GLY A 196 6.95 6.19 11.61
C GLY A 196 5.61 5.50 11.66
N PHE A 197 4.60 6.12 12.28
CA PHE A 197 3.25 5.55 12.37
C PHE A 197 2.37 5.87 11.14
N ALA A 198 2.82 6.76 10.25
CA ALA A 198 2.14 7.04 8.98
C ALA A 198 2.67 6.08 7.90
N LYS A 199 1.76 5.52 7.12
CA LYS A 199 2.14 4.67 5.99
C LYS A 199 2.43 5.53 4.76
N CYS A 200 3.67 6.07 4.69
CA CYS A 200 4.12 7.01 3.66
C CYS A 200 5.47 6.60 3.07
N GLY A 201 5.72 6.95 1.82
CA GLY A 201 6.89 6.52 1.05
C GLY A 201 8.22 6.93 1.65
N GLY A 202 8.27 8.08 2.33
CA GLY A 202 9.49 8.55 2.99
C GLY A 202 10.06 7.55 4.01
N ASN A 203 9.20 6.84 4.76
CA ASN A 203 9.65 5.80 5.70
C ASN A 203 10.29 4.62 4.96
N TYR A 204 9.74 4.24 3.81
CA TYR A 204 10.25 3.13 3.00
C TYR A 204 11.55 3.52 2.29
N ALA A 205 11.64 4.72 1.77
CA ALA A 205 12.89 5.22 1.19
C ALA A 205 14.02 5.26 2.24
N ALA A 206 13.72 5.68 3.47
CA ALA A 206 14.68 5.71 4.58
C ALA A 206 15.17 4.31 4.99
N SER A 207 14.35 3.27 4.84
CA SER A 207 14.71 1.90 5.22
C SER A 207 15.65 1.21 4.23
N LEU A 208 15.67 1.64 2.95
CA LEU A 208 16.38 0.92 1.87
C LEU A 208 17.86 0.69 2.15
N LEU A 209 18.57 1.69 2.72
CA LEU A 209 19.99 1.52 2.99
C LEU A 209 20.26 0.43 4.02
N GLY A 210 19.45 0.36 5.09
CA GLY A 210 19.55 -0.70 6.09
C GLY A 210 19.22 -2.07 5.50
N GLU A 211 18.20 -2.16 4.64
CA GLU A 211 17.82 -3.38 3.93
C GLU A 211 18.96 -3.90 3.05
N TYR A 212 19.57 -3.03 2.24
CA TYR A 212 20.71 -3.41 1.39
C TYR A 212 21.94 -3.81 2.22
N LYS A 213 22.17 -3.20 3.38
CA LYS A 213 23.21 -3.64 4.30
C LYS A 213 22.98 -5.07 4.81
N GLY A 214 21.74 -5.42 5.10
CA GLY A 214 21.36 -6.80 5.41
C GLY A 214 21.73 -7.77 4.28
N VAL A 215 21.36 -7.44 3.05
CA VAL A 215 21.68 -8.25 1.86
C VAL A 215 23.20 -8.38 1.66
N GLU A 216 23.97 -7.29 1.77
CA GLU A 216 25.43 -7.32 1.67
C GLU A 216 26.08 -8.25 2.72
N ASN A 217 25.44 -8.44 3.88
CA ASN A 217 25.88 -9.34 4.94
C ASN A 217 25.22 -10.74 4.87
N GLY A 218 24.60 -11.09 3.75
CA GLY A 218 24.02 -12.42 3.51
C GLY A 218 22.72 -12.70 4.29
N CYS A 219 22.03 -11.65 4.73
CA CYS A 219 20.75 -11.76 5.41
C CYS A 219 19.58 -11.51 4.45
N GLU A 220 18.46 -12.20 4.68
CA GLU A 220 17.26 -12.06 3.87
C GLU A 220 16.32 -10.95 4.35
N GLN A 221 16.50 -10.51 5.60
CA GLN A 221 15.66 -9.49 6.24
C GLN A 221 16.50 -8.55 7.09
N VAL A 222 15.94 -7.37 7.37
CA VAL A 222 16.50 -6.40 8.32
C VAL A 222 15.53 -6.20 9.48
N CYS A 223 16.06 -6.05 10.68
CA CYS A 223 15.34 -5.60 11.86
C CYS A 223 15.96 -4.28 12.32
N PHE A 224 15.15 -3.24 12.38
CA PHE A 224 15.59 -1.93 12.88
C PHE A 224 15.47 -1.86 14.40
N VAL A 225 16.38 -1.15 15.02
CA VAL A 225 16.29 -0.80 16.45
C VAL A 225 15.76 0.61 16.61
N ASP A 226 15.29 0.93 17.83
CA ASP A 226 14.81 2.26 18.17
C ASP A 226 15.91 3.32 18.04
N ALA A 227 15.57 4.45 17.42
CA ALA A 227 16.52 5.54 17.15
C ALA A 227 16.96 6.29 18.43
N ALA A 228 16.17 6.21 19.51
CA ALA A 228 16.45 6.97 20.73
C ALA A 228 17.49 6.28 21.62
N THR A 229 17.37 4.98 21.84
CA THR A 229 18.21 4.23 22.78
C THR A 229 19.02 3.12 22.14
N LYS A 230 18.67 2.70 20.92
CA LYS A 230 19.27 1.55 20.20
C LYS A 230 19.14 0.23 20.97
N THR A 231 18.15 0.13 21.84
CA THR A 231 17.98 -1.00 22.77
C THR A 231 16.84 -1.92 22.38
N TYR A 232 15.78 -1.34 21.82
CA TYR A 232 14.56 -2.08 21.51
C TYR A 232 14.48 -2.42 20.02
N LEU A 233 13.99 -3.62 19.72
CA LEU A 233 13.65 -4.01 18.36
C LEU A 233 12.34 -3.28 17.97
N GLU A 234 12.36 -2.55 16.86
CA GLU A 234 11.19 -1.81 16.39
C GLU A 234 10.41 -2.60 15.35
N GLU A 235 10.98 -2.78 14.18
CA GLU A 235 10.26 -3.33 13.03
C GLU A 235 11.20 -4.05 12.07
N LEU A 236 10.69 -5.08 11.39
CA LEU A 236 11.32 -5.61 10.19
C LEU A 236 11.00 -4.69 9.01
N GLY A 237 11.87 -4.66 8.00
CA GLY A 237 11.80 -3.70 6.90
C GLY A 237 10.42 -3.47 6.28
N GLY A 238 9.64 -4.52 6.02
CA GLY A 238 8.29 -4.39 5.44
C GLY A 238 7.26 -5.34 6.06
N MET A 239 7.56 -5.95 7.21
CA MET A 239 6.76 -7.00 7.82
C MET A 239 6.56 -6.77 9.31
N ASN A 240 5.42 -7.24 9.82
CA ASN A 240 5.21 -7.35 11.25
C ASN A 240 6.12 -8.43 11.86
N MET A 241 6.43 -8.29 13.15
CA MET A 241 7.23 -9.22 13.92
C MET A 241 6.45 -9.72 15.13
N MET A 242 6.55 -11.00 15.40
CA MET A 242 6.06 -11.63 16.62
C MET A 242 7.22 -12.37 17.30
N ALA A 243 7.44 -12.08 18.56
CA ALA A 243 8.39 -12.80 19.40
C ALA A 243 7.64 -13.80 20.27
N VAL A 244 8.03 -15.10 20.18
CA VAL A 244 7.48 -16.16 21.03
C VAL A 244 8.48 -16.40 22.15
N HIS A 245 8.05 -16.18 23.40
CA HIS A 245 8.85 -16.39 24.59
C HIS A 245 8.89 -17.87 25.00
N LYS A 246 9.85 -18.22 25.87
CA LYS A 246 10.07 -19.59 26.32
C LYS A 246 8.89 -20.19 27.08
N ASP A 247 8.09 -19.36 27.71
CA ASP A 247 6.85 -19.73 28.43
C ASP A 247 5.63 -19.87 27.50
N GLY A 248 5.81 -19.65 26.17
CA GLY A 248 4.80 -19.84 25.14
C GLY A 248 3.94 -18.62 24.83
N HIS A 249 4.08 -17.49 25.58
CA HIS A 249 3.36 -16.29 25.17
C HIS A 249 4.02 -15.59 23.97
N ALA A 250 3.21 -14.98 23.11
CA ALA A 250 3.66 -14.23 21.94
C ALA A 250 3.41 -12.74 22.13
N VAL A 251 4.36 -11.92 21.72
CA VAL A 251 4.26 -10.46 21.72
C VAL A 251 4.54 -9.90 20.32
N SER A 252 3.90 -8.80 20.01
CA SER A 252 4.16 -7.97 18.83
C SER A 252 4.18 -6.52 19.27
N TYR A 253 4.36 -5.57 18.35
CA TYR A 253 4.24 -4.16 18.76
C TYR A 253 2.80 -3.85 19.17
N THR A 254 2.68 -2.94 20.13
CA THR A 254 1.40 -2.55 20.71
C THR A 254 0.76 -1.36 20.00
N HIS A 255 1.47 -0.76 19.05
CA HIS A 255 1.05 0.46 18.34
C HIS A 255 1.53 0.39 16.88
N LEU A 256 0.63 0.08 16.04
CA LEU A 256 0.77 0.25 14.58
C LEU A 256 -0.18 1.35 14.14
#